data_0cd282b1be241cd1870e12002ddee0f4
#
_entry.id   0cd282b1be241cd1870e12002ddee0f4
#
_cell.length_a   1.000
_cell.length_b   1.000
_cell.length_c   1.000
_cell.angle_alpha   90.00
_cell.angle_beta   90.00
_cell.angle_gamma   90.00
#
_symmetry.space_group_name_H-M   'P 1'
#
loop_
_entity.id
_entity.type
_entity.pdbx_description
1 polymer ?
#
loop_
_entity_poly.entity_id
_entity_poly.type
_entity_poly.pdbx_seq_one_letter_code
_entity_poly.pdbx_strand_id
1 'polypeptide(L)'
;MKRRLTALAAPAFAVAAWIASCQGLAPETAPRAVLRLPTFLPMARQIEVREEWLVKRHEFILPLMRQHGVGLWIVLNEEFHDDPLTEHVAPPRPYVGNRDLFAFFDAGAEGLKKLAVLGYNEENVEHFFEVPKSGGGIKVLREWDEKYKPAKIALGFGGRRGATRSLTYDSYKFLVEALGAEAEKRFVGAAALIEDYLDTRLPEEFEHYAALVEATDILARRALSNEVITPGRTTVGDVRRWLYSRSAELGLRPWFQPDLRVQRRRTADEKTASGFLAVAKEAVVIERGDLVHLDFGLSYMGLSSDWQKMMYVLREGEGDAPEGFRRALANTNILQDTVMRLSRPGKAAADVFDETMAEMKAKGITAQVYSHPLGAQGHGLGASIDFRSAKREPNVPLKKLRLGSYLALELNTQTEVPEWGGQKVAMMAEDPVYLTADGWKLFRPRQEKLYLVK
;
A
#
# COMPACT_ATOMS: atom_id res chain seq x y z
N MET A 1 -55.73 -5.60 56.40
CA MET A 1 -56.42 -6.80 56.99
C MET A 1 -55.52 -8.00 56.78
N LYS A 2 -55.07 -8.59 57.92
CA LYS A 2 -54.93 -10.00 58.27
C LYS A 2 -54.09 -10.85 57.32
N ARG A 3 -52.79 -11.22 57.68
CA ARG A 3 -52.38 -12.44 58.50
C ARG A 3 -52.46 -13.73 57.64
N ARG A 4 -51.51 -14.65 57.57
CA ARG A 4 -50.54 -15.28 58.51
C ARG A 4 -49.48 -16.06 57.71
N LEU A 5 -48.25 -16.00 57.98
CA LEU A 5 -47.29 -16.94 58.63
C LEU A 5 -47.70 -18.40 58.84
N THR A 6 -46.83 -19.30 58.37
CA THR A 6 -46.28 -20.50 59.10
C THR A 6 -45.39 -21.23 58.09
N ALA A 7 -44.11 -21.45 58.23
CA ALA A 7 -43.17 -22.04 59.16
C ALA A 7 -43.01 -23.58 59.01
N LEU A 8 -41.74 -23.98 58.71
CA LEU A 8 -40.96 -25.16 59.12
C LEU A 8 -41.34 -26.58 58.57
N ALA A 9 -40.34 -27.20 57.87
CA ALA A 9 -39.59 -28.34 58.43
C ALA A 9 -38.62 -28.90 57.37
N ALA A 10 -37.33 -29.07 57.73
CA ALA A 10 -36.38 -29.99 57.11
C ALA A 10 -36.57 -31.39 57.74
N PRO A 11 -36.19 -32.48 57.08
CA PRO A 11 -34.96 -33.16 57.50
C PRO A 11 -34.14 -33.90 56.38
N ALA A 12 -32.82 -33.95 56.70
CA ALA A 12 -31.88 -35.07 56.72
C ALA A 12 -31.61 -35.99 55.52
N PHE A 13 -30.38 -35.91 55.07
CA PHE A 13 -29.42 -36.94 54.64
C PHE A 13 -29.90 -38.23 53.97
N ALA A 14 -29.37 -38.43 52.70
CA ALA A 14 -28.89 -39.71 52.21
C ALA A 14 -27.72 -39.52 51.27
N VAL A 15 -26.53 -40.03 51.66
CA VAL A 15 -25.32 -40.17 50.86
C VAL A 15 -25.54 -41.34 49.91
N ALA A 16 -25.46 -41.11 48.60
CA ALA A 16 -25.29 -42.17 47.61
C ALA A 16 -24.12 -41.82 46.70
N ALA A 17 -23.03 -42.56 46.84
CA ALA A 17 -21.86 -42.53 45.98
C ALA A 17 -22.24 -43.06 44.61
N TRP A 18 -22.05 -42.24 43.59
CA TRP A 18 -22.03 -42.69 42.20
C TRP A 18 -20.67 -42.41 41.60
N ILE A 19 -20.01 -43.48 41.15
CA ILE A 19 -18.83 -43.50 40.33
C ILE A 19 -19.23 -42.95 38.96
N ALA A 20 -18.81 -41.71 38.62
CA ALA A 20 -18.97 -41.14 37.30
C ALA A 20 -17.76 -41.48 36.44
N SER A 21 -17.95 -42.20 35.39
CA SER A 21 -17.03 -42.46 34.29
C SER A 21 -16.54 -41.15 33.69
N CYS A 22 -15.22 -40.95 33.65
CA CYS A 22 -14.59 -39.92 32.88
C CYS A 22 -14.83 -40.15 31.37
N GLN A 23 -15.85 -39.56 30.82
CA GLN A 23 -15.90 -39.31 29.37
C GLN A 23 -15.19 -37.98 29.15
N GLY A 24 -14.04 -38.05 28.45
CA GLY A 24 -13.27 -36.89 28.04
C GLY A 24 -14.12 -35.98 27.15
N LEU A 25 -14.46 -34.80 27.68
CA LEU A 25 -14.96 -33.71 26.89
C LEU A 25 -13.83 -33.27 25.96
N ALA A 26 -14.05 -33.43 24.68
CA ALA A 26 -13.20 -32.80 23.65
C ALA A 26 -13.11 -31.28 23.94
N PRO A 27 -11.93 -30.66 23.77
CA PRO A 27 -11.82 -29.23 24.02
C PRO A 27 -12.77 -28.49 23.10
N GLU A 28 -13.72 -27.78 23.73
CA GLU A 28 -14.61 -26.85 23.07
C GLU A 28 -13.76 -25.84 22.31
N THR A 29 -13.72 -25.94 20.99
CA THR A 29 -13.03 -24.98 20.14
C THR A 29 -13.64 -23.62 20.40
N ALA A 30 -12.90 -22.72 21.01
CA ALA A 30 -13.32 -21.34 21.21
C ALA A 30 -13.87 -20.80 19.89
N PRO A 31 -15.03 -20.09 19.90
CA PRO A 31 -15.62 -19.57 18.68
C PRO A 31 -14.57 -18.72 17.97
N ARG A 32 -14.27 -19.06 16.71
CA ARG A 32 -13.40 -18.24 15.85
C ARG A 32 -13.97 -16.82 15.87
N ALA A 33 -13.22 -15.88 16.43
CA ALA A 33 -13.60 -14.47 16.41
C ALA A 33 -13.94 -14.10 14.96
N VAL A 34 -15.19 -13.72 14.71
CA VAL A 34 -15.60 -13.25 13.40
C VAL A 34 -14.83 -11.96 13.14
N LEU A 35 -13.88 -12.00 12.24
CA LEU A 35 -13.12 -10.82 11.82
C LEU A 35 -14.09 -9.82 11.21
N ARG A 36 -14.40 -8.76 11.95
CA ARG A 36 -15.31 -7.71 11.50
C ARG A 36 -14.56 -6.73 10.61
N LEU A 37 -15.03 -6.57 9.38
CA LEU A 37 -14.50 -5.58 8.45
C LEU A 37 -14.72 -4.16 8.98
N PRO A 38 -13.75 -3.24 8.81
CA PRO A 38 -13.93 -1.83 9.12
C PRO A 38 -15.02 -1.22 8.24
N THR A 39 -15.61 -0.14 8.73
CA THR A 39 -16.59 0.65 7.98
C THR A 39 -15.87 1.82 7.32
N PHE A 40 -16.08 2.01 6.03
CA PHE A 40 -15.52 3.11 5.26
C PHE A 40 -16.49 4.29 5.17
N LEU A 41 -15.94 5.49 5.05
CA LEU A 41 -16.74 6.70 4.93
C LEU A 41 -17.55 6.71 3.62
N PRO A 42 -18.78 7.21 3.62
CA PRO A 42 -19.50 7.47 2.39
C PRO A 42 -18.81 8.57 1.57
N MET A 43 -18.99 8.59 0.24
CA MET A 43 -18.25 9.45 -0.69
C MET A 43 -18.26 10.92 -0.28
N ALA A 44 -19.39 11.48 0.16
CA ALA A 44 -19.48 12.87 0.58
C ALA A 44 -18.50 13.18 1.74
N ARG A 45 -18.43 12.30 2.74
CA ARG A 45 -17.48 12.47 3.86
C ARG A 45 -16.03 12.24 3.44
N GLN A 46 -15.77 11.37 2.46
CA GLN A 46 -14.42 11.21 1.91
C GLN A 46 -13.94 12.51 1.26
N ILE A 47 -14.82 13.22 0.53
CA ILE A 47 -14.51 14.50 -0.10
C ILE A 47 -14.14 15.52 0.98
N GLU A 48 -14.98 15.70 2.01
CA GLU A 48 -14.75 16.66 3.10
C GLU A 48 -13.41 16.39 3.81
N VAL A 49 -13.15 15.15 4.20
CA VAL A 49 -11.88 14.76 4.86
C VAL A 49 -10.66 15.01 3.95
N ARG A 50 -10.78 14.73 2.65
CA ARG A 50 -9.69 14.98 1.69
C ARG A 50 -9.44 16.46 1.47
N GLU A 51 -10.44 17.31 1.53
CA GLU A 51 -10.28 18.78 1.51
C GLU A 51 -9.58 19.28 2.78
N GLU A 52 -9.92 18.74 3.96
CA GLU A 52 -9.18 19.01 5.19
C GLU A 52 -7.70 18.59 5.09
N TRP A 53 -7.41 17.45 4.50
CA TRP A 53 -6.04 17.00 4.23
C TRP A 53 -5.32 17.93 3.25
N LEU A 54 -6.01 18.40 2.22
CA LEU A 54 -5.43 19.27 1.20
C LEU A 54 -4.91 20.58 1.79
N VAL A 55 -5.62 21.18 2.75
CA VAL A 55 -5.15 22.37 3.47
C VAL A 55 -3.77 22.12 4.07
N LYS A 56 -3.60 20.99 4.79
CA LYS A 56 -2.34 20.63 5.45
C LYS A 56 -1.26 20.24 4.44
N ARG A 57 -1.62 19.55 3.36
CA ARG A 57 -0.68 19.19 2.29
C ARG A 57 -0.12 20.42 1.59
N HIS A 58 -0.91 21.47 1.41
CA HIS A 58 -0.43 22.72 0.83
C HIS A 58 0.64 23.42 1.69
N GLU A 59 0.67 23.19 3.01
CA GLU A 59 1.71 23.70 3.88
C GLU A 59 3.11 23.12 3.57
N PHE A 60 3.17 21.92 3.01
CA PHE A 60 4.45 21.28 2.62
C PHE A 60 5.00 21.79 1.29
N ILE A 61 4.17 22.38 0.42
CA ILE A 61 4.55 22.71 -0.96
C ILE A 61 5.70 23.73 -0.98
N LEU A 62 5.56 24.85 -0.32
CA LEU A 62 6.58 25.90 -0.35
C LEU A 62 7.94 25.47 0.24
N PRO A 63 7.99 24.82 1.42
CA PRO A 63 9.23 24.27 1.95
C PRO A 63 9.91 23.29 1.00
N LEU A 64 9.15 22.38 0.36
CA LEU A 64 9.69 21.42 -0.60
C LEU A 64 10.16 22.12 -1.89
N MET A 65 9.40 23.06 -2.43
CA MET A 65 9.83 23.84 -3.59
C MET A 65 11.18 24.53 -3.33
N ARG A 66 11.34 25.15 -2.18
CA ARG A 66 12.59 25.81 -1.76
C ARG A 66 13.73 24.80 -1.59
N GLN A 67 13.46 23.65 -0.98
CA GLN A 67 14.45 22.58 -0.83
C GLN A 67 15.00 22.11 -2.20
N HIS A 68 14.14 22.05 -3.22
CA HIS A 68 14.51 21.65 -4.58
C HIS A 68 14.92 22.80 -5.49
N GLY A 69 14.95 24.05 -4.97
CA GLY A 69 15.29 25.25 -5.74
C GLY A 69 14.31 25.52 -6.89
N VAL A 70 13.04 25.22 -6.70
CA VAL A 70 11.94 25.42 -7.64
C VAL A 70 11.16 26.68 -7.28
N GLY A 71 11.04 27.61 -8.23
CA GLY A 71 10.27 28.84 -8.03
C GLY A 71 8.81 28.74 -8.51
N LEU A 72 8.54 27.84 -9.44
CA LEU A 72 7.20 27.57 -9.96
C LEU A 72 7.04 26.06 -10.16
N TRP A 73 6.00 25.48 -9.59
CA TRP A 73 5.60 24.08 -9.84
C TRP A 73 4.23 24.07 -10.51
N ILE A 74 4.11 23.41 -11.67
CA ILE A 74 2.85 23.29 -12.40
C ILE A 74 2.45 21.82 -12.49
N VAL A 75 1.22 21.53 -12.10
CA VAL A 75 0.52 20.26 -12.32
C VAL A 75 -0.60 20.52 -13.33
N LEU A 76 -0.65 19.74 -14.39
CA LEU A 76 -1.59 19.93 -15.48
C LEU A 76 -2.39 18.67 -15.70
N ASN A 77 -3.70 18.76 -15.56
CA ASN A 77 -4.65 17.68 -15.72
C ASN A 77 -5.42 17.83 -17.02
N GLU A 78 -5.60 16.75 -17.76
CA GLU A 78 -6.37 16.73 -19.01
C GLU A 78 -7.64 15.89 -18.86
N GLU A 79 -8.68 16.24 -19.59
CA GLU A 79 -9.90 15.45 -19.63
C GLU A 79 -9.59 14.03 -20.13
N PHE A 80 -10.05 13.00 -19.38
CA PHE A 80 -9.80 11.57 -19.62
C PHE A 80 -8.32 11.15 -19.55
N HIS A 81 -7.42 12.03 -19.16
CA HIS A 81 -6.01 11.73 -18.91
C HIS A 81 -5.56 12.41 -17.62
N ASP A 82 -6.05 11.87 -16.49
CA ASP A 82 -5.80 12.43 -15.17
C ASP A 82 -4.31 12.36 -14.80
N ASP A 83 -3.75 13.52 -14.43
CA ASP A 83 -2.46 13.54 -13.76
C ASP A 83 -2.63 12.96 -12.35
N PRO A 84 -1.88 11.89 -11.99
CA PRO A 84 -1.99 11.27 -10.67
C PRO A 84 -1.72 12.22 -9.50
N LEU A 85 -1.05 13.36 -9.74
CA LEU A 85 -0.81 14.37 -8.71
C LEU A 85 -2.06 15.20 -8.39
N THR A 86 -2.96 15.37 -9.35
CA THR A 86 -4.17 16.19 -9.17
C THR A 86 -4.95 15.72 -7.95
N GLU A 87 -5.03 14.42 -7.71
CA GLU A 87 -5.68 13.84 -6.54
C GLU A 87 -5.09 14.32 -5.20
N HIS A 88 -3.84 14.80 -5.19
CA HIS A 88 -3.11 15.18 -3.98
C HIS A 88 -2.82 16.69 -3.86
N VAL A 89 -2.95 17.45 -4.97
CA VAL A 89 -2.65 18.89 -5.00
C VAL A 89 -3.87 19.76 -5.25
N ALA A 90 -4.99 19.17 -5.71
CA ALA A 90 -6.25 19.85 -5.95
C ALA A 90 -7.39 19.23 -5.12
N PRO A 91 -8.49 19.95 -4.86
CA PRO A 91 -9.64 19.37 -4.19
C PRO A 91 -10.26 18.28 -5.04
N PRO A 92 -10.92 17.26 -4.42
CA PRO A 92 -11.63 16.24 -5.15
C PRO A 92 -12.68 16.86 -6.08
N ARG A 93 -12.59 16.54 -7.37
CA ARG A 93 -13.56 17.02 -8.36
C ARG A 93 -13.93 15.92 -9.34
N PRO A 94 -15.19 15.87 -9.77
CA PRO A 94 -15.68 14.81 -10.65
C PRO A 94 -15.35 15.03 -12.13
N TYR A 95 -15.04 16.27 -12.52
CA TYR A 95 -14.94 16.62 -13.93
C TYR A 95 -13.83 17.63 -14.24
N VAL A 96 -13.16 17.44 -15.36
CA VAL A 96 -12.17 18.34 -15.96
C VAL A 96 -12.66 18.73 -17.35
N GLY A 97 -12.83 20.04 -17.60
CA GLY A 97 -13.20 20.53 -18.91
C GLY A 97 -11.97 20.76 -19.77
N ASN A 98 -11.62 19.81 -20.64
CA ASN A 98 -10.47 19.84 -21.54
C ASN A 98 -9.12 19.82 -20.78
N ARG A 99 -8.75 20.91 -20.11
CA ARG A 99 -7.45 21.04 -19.42
C ARG A 99 -7.55 21.98 -18.23
N ASP A 100 -7.06 21.51 -17.06
CA ASP A 100 -6.91 22.29 -15.85
C ASP A 100 -5.44 22.38 -15.44
N LEU A 101 -5.02 23.56 -15.02
CA LEU A 101 -3.65 23.83 -14.61
C LEU A 101 -3.66 24.34 -13.17
N PHE A 102 -2.85 23.72 -12.31
CA PHE A 102 -2.60 24.12 -10.92
C PHE A 102 -1.14 24.57 -10.80
N ALA A 103 -0.93 25.86 -10.50
CA ALA A 103 0.39 26.47 -10.39
C ALA A 103 0.67 26.94 -8.97
N PHE A 104 1.85 26.59 -8.47
CA PHE A 104 2.35 26.95 -7.15
C PHE A 104 3.59 27.83 -7.31
N PHE A 105 3.52 29.09 -6.87
CA PHE A 105 4.62 30.05 -6.97
C PHE A 105 5.25 30.30 -5.60
N ASP A 106 6.57 30.24 -5.52
CA ASP A 106 7.32 30.86 -4.44
C ASP A 106 7.37 32.37 -4.66
N ALA A 107 6.50 33.09 -3.98
CA ALA A 107 6.41 34.56 -4.06
C ALA A 107 7.34 35.26 -3.05
N GLY A 108 8.42 34.60 -2.62
CA GLY A 108 9.39 35.16 -1.68
C GLY A 108 8.78 35.47 -0.32
N ALA A 109 8.77 36.75 0.07
CA ALA A 109 8.18 37.21 1.34
C ALA A 109 6.65 37.12 1.37
N GLU A 110 5.99 37.10 0.20
CA GLU A 110 4.54 36.90 0.11
C GLU A 110 4.11 35.44 0.36
N GLY A 111 5.05 34.49 0.46
CA GLY A 111 4.79 33.09 0.72
C GLY A 111 4.40 32.31 -0.53
N LEU A 112 3.57 31.26 -0.35
CA LEU A 112 3.04 30.44 -1.44
C LEU A 112 1.84 31.14 -2.09
N LYS A 113 1.92 31.37 -3.41
CA LYS A 113 0.78 31.77 -4.22
C LYS A 113 0.29 30.58 -5.05
N LYS A 114 -1.02 30.40 -5.10
CA LYS A 114 -1.65 29.26 -5.76
C LYS A 114 -2.64 29.75 -6.79
N LEU A 115 -2.46 29.34 -8.05
CA LEU A 115 -3.30 29.74 -9.18
C LEU A 115 -3.90 28.49 -9.81
N ALA A 116 -5.21 28.49 -10.08
CA ALA A 116 -5.85 27.51 -10.92
C ALA A 116 -6.36 28.15 -12.21
N VAL A 117 -6.00 27.55 -13.35
CA VAL A 117 -6.54 27.91 -14.66
C VAL A 117 -7.42 26.74 -15.10
N LEU A 118 -8.71 26.95 -15.12
CA LEU A 118 -9.71 25.89 -15.25
C LEU A 118 -10.48 26.00 -16.55
N GLY A 119 -10.84 24.85 -17.15
CA GLY A 119 -11.80 24.77 -18.24
C GLY A 119 -13.22 25.12 -17.79
N TYR A 120 -13.60 24.64 -16.61
CA TYR A 120 -14.83 25.00 -15.90
C TYR A 120 -14.50 25.48 -14.50
N ASN A 121 -15.18 26.52 -14.01
CA ASN A 121 -15.00 26.99 -12.66
C ASN A 121 -15.87 26.16 -11.71
N GLU A 122 -15.25 25.61 -10.67
CA GLU A 122 -15.91 24.89 -9.59
C GLU A 122 -15.64 25.58 -8.26
N GLU A 123 -16.70 25.86 -7.51
CA GLU A 123 -16.66 26.62 -6.26
C GLU A 123 -15.63 26.08 -5.25
N ASN A 124 -15.51 24.76 -5.13
CA ASN A 124 -14.58 24.15 -4.19
C ASN A 124 -13.10 24.44 -4.53
N VAL A 125 -12.76 24.70 -5.79
CA VAL A 125 -11.40 25.07 -6.19
C VAL A 125 -11.03 26.47 -5.71
N GLU A 126 -12.00 27.39 -5.68
CA GLU A 126 -11.81 28.79 -5.21
C GLU A 126 -11.43 28.85 -3.71
N HIS A 127 -11.77 27.83 -2.91
CA HIS A 127 -11.36 27.76 -1.51
C HIS A 127 -9.85 27.53 -1.35
N PHE A 128 -9.17 26.99 -2.36
CA PHE A 128 -7.77 26.60 -2.30
C PHE A 128 -6.87 27.41 -3.22
N PHE A 129 -7.39 27.98 -4.31
CA PHE A 129 -6.65 28.65 -5.36
C PHE A 129 -7.27 29.99 -5.71
N GLU A 130 -6.43 30.90 -6.20
CA GLU A 130 -6.92 32.03 -6.98
C GLU A 130 -7.38 31.52 -8.35
N VAL A 131 -8.67 31.73 -8.65
CA VAL A 131 -9.29 31.29 -9.92
C VAL A 131 -9.68 32.53 -10.71
N PRO A 132 -8.91 32.93 -11.75
CA PRO A 132 -9.25 34.05 -12.59
C PRO A 132 -10.55 33.81 -13.35
N LYS A 133 -11.30 34.88 -13.60
CA LYS A 133 -12.52 34.82 -14.41
C LYS A 133 -12.23 34.20 -15.78
N SER A 134 -13.24 33.54 -16.35
CA SER A 134 -13.18 32.83 -17.63
C SER A 134 -12.32 33.55 -18.69
N GLY A 135 -11.37 32.84 -19.26
CA GLY A 135 -10.43 33.34 -20.27
C GLY A 135 -9.23 34.16 -19.75
N GLY A 136 -9.20 34.54 -18.47
CA GLY A 136 -8.12 35.34 -17.89
C GLY A 136 -6.94 34.57 -17.27
N GLY A 137 -7.07 33.26 -17.06
CA GLY A 137 -6.11 32.46 -16.30
C GLY A 137 -4.70 32.45 -16.85
N ILE A 138 -4.54 32.28 -18.16
CA ILE A 138 -3.20 32.30 -18.81
C ILE A 138 -2.56 33.69 -18.72
N LYS A 139 -3.35 34.77 -18.80
CA LYS A 139 -2.83 36.12 -18.61
C LYS A 139 -2.27 36.30 -17.19
N VAL A 140 -3.03 35.87 -16.16
CA VAL A 140 -2.57 35.93 -14.78
C VAL A 140 -1.34 35.05 -14.54
N LEU A 141 -1.27 33.88 -15.15
CA LEU A 141 -0.10 33.01 -15.09
C LEU A 141 1.16 33.71 -15.63
N ARG A 142 1.06 34.40 -16.76
CA ARG A 142 2.16 35.21 -17.33
C ARG A 142 2.54 36.40 -16.42
N GLU A 143 1.55 37.14 -15.93
CA GLU A 143 1.77 38.28 -15.03
C GLU A 143 2.51 37.83 -13.76
N TRP A 144 2.17 36.67 -13.21
CA TRP A 144 2.88 36.12 -12.04
C TRP A 144 4.27 35.60 -12.41
N ASP A 145 4.46 34.98 -13.56
CA ASP A 145 5.77 34.57 -14.05
C ASP A 145 6.71 35.76 -14.22
N GLU A 146 6.21 36.88 -14.79
CA GLU A 146 6.96 38.13 -14.93
C GLU A 146 7.24 38.80 -13.58
N LYS A 147 6.29 38.74 -12.65
CA LYS A 147 6.41 39.36 -11.31
C LYS A 147 7.42 38.61 -10.44
N TYR A 148 7.24 37.29 -10.30
CA TYR A 148 8.03 36.47 -9.37
C TYR A 148 9.31 35.90 -9.98
N LYS A 149 9.45 35.88 -11.28
CA LYS A 149 10.64 35.47 -12.07
C LYS A 149 11.25 34.15 -11.57
N PRO A 150 10.49 33.06 -11.53
CA PRO A 150 11.00 31.77 -11.05
C PRO A 150 12.18 31.31 -11.92
N ALA A 151 13.30 31.02 -11.28
CA ALA A 151 14.50 30.54 -11.98
C ALA A 151 14.31 29.15 -12.58
N LYS A 152 13.46 28.32 -11.97
CA LYS A 152 13.10 26.98 -12.44
C LYS A 152 11.59 26.80 -12.37
N ILE A 153 11.04 26.20 -13.43
CA ILE A 153 9.64 25.80 -13.56
C ILE A 153 9.59 24.26 -13.59
N ALA A 154 9.11 23.65 -12.51
CA ALA A 154 9.08 22.22 -12.35
C ALA A 154 7.80 21.62 -12.95
N LEU A 155 7.94 20.59 -13.78
CA LEU A 155 6.87 19.93 -14.52
C LEU A 155 6.99 18.41 -14.38
N GLY A 156 5.89 17.69 -14.52
CA GLY A 156 5.81 16.24 -14.42
C GLY A 156 6.39 15.47 -15.61
N PHE A 157 7.69 15.64 -15.92
CA PHE A 157 8.37 14.88 -16.97
C PHE A 157 9.74 14.34 -16.51
N GLY A 158 10.30 13.40 -17.27
CA GLY A 158 11.65 12.87 -17.08
C GLY A 158 11.82 11.90 -15.90
N GLY A 159 10.79 11.64 -15.13
CA GLY A 159 10.84 10.70 -14.01
C GLY A 159 10.70 9.22 -14.42
N ARG A 160 10.85 8.31 -13.47
CA ARG A 160 10.82 6.86 -13.71
C ARG A 160 9.43 6.25 -13.63
N ARG A 161 8.49 6.85 -12.91
CA ARG A 161 7.14 6.33 -12.64
C ARG A 161 6.04 7.32 -13.06
N GLY A 162 4.82 6.84 -13.25
CA GLY A 162 3.70 7.58 -13.79
C GLY A 162 3.55 9.00 -13.22
N ALA A 163 3.43 9.16 -11.90
CA ALA A 163 3.26 10.47 -11.27
C ALA A 163 4.42 11.46 -11.51
N THR A 164 5.60 10.98 -11.88
CA THR A 164 6.77 11.86 -12.17
C THR A 164 7.01 12.09 -13.66
N ARG A 165 6.14 11.55 -14.53
CA ARG A 165 6.21 11.68 -16.00
C ARG A 165 4.82 11.70 -16.65
N SER A 166 3.87 12.30 -15.97
CA SER A 166 2.46 12.34 -16.38
C SER A 166 2.17 13.40 -17.44
N LEU A 167 3.01 14.44 -17.57
CA LEU A 167 2.82 15.52 -18.51
C LEU A 167 2.84 15.00 -19.96
N THR A 168 1.75 15.22 -20.70
CA THR A 168 1.68 14.88 -22.12
C THR A 168 2.51 15.82 -22.96
N TYR A 169 2.90 15.39 -24.15
CA TYR A 169 3.61 16.24 -25.10
C TYR A 169 2.78 17.46 -25.53
N ASP A 170 1.48 17.30 -25.69
CA ASP A 170 0.60 18.40 -26.08
C ASP A 170 0.42 19.41 -24.95
N SER A 171 0.35 18.95 -23.70
CA SER A 171 0.36 19.85 -22.55
C SER A 171 1.71 20.54 -22.36
N TYR A 172 2.82 19.89 -22.67
CA TYR A 172 4.12 20.56 -22.71
C TYR A 172 4.14 21.71 -23.73
N LYS A 173 3.69 21.45 -24.97
CA LYS A 173 3.59 22.50 -26.01
C LYS A 173 2.67 23.65 -25.59
N PHE A 174 1.52 23.32 -25.01
CA PHE A 174 0.61 24.32 -24.46
C PHE A 174 1.29 25.24 -23.43
N LEU A 175 2.10 24.68 -22.54
CA LEU A 175 2.86 25.48 -21.56
C LEU A 175 3.91 26.39 -22.23
N VAL A 176 4.58 25.91 -23.28
CA VAL A 176 5.51 26.73 -24.07
C VAL A 176 4.77 27.89 -24.75
N GLU A 177 3.60 27.66 -25.33
CA GLU A 177 2.75 28.72 -25.87
C GLU A 177 2.25 29.68 -24.78
N ALA A 178 1.80 29.14 -23.67
CA ALA A 178 1.26 29.91 -22.55
C ALA A 178 2.27 30.84 -21.89
N LEU A 179 3.51 30.38 -21.68
CA LEU A 179 4.56 31.11 -20.95
C LEU A 179 5.60 31.73 -21.89
N GLY A 180 5.65 31.33 -23.15
CA GLY A 180 6.64 31.79 -24.14
C GLY A 180 7.92 30.96 -24.18
N ALA A 181 8.65 31.02 -25.32
CA ALA A 181 9.85 30.21 -25.58
C ALA A 181 11.00 30.45 -24.57
N GLU A 182 11.09 31.64 -24.00
CA GLU A 182 12.11 31.93 -22.96
C GLU A 182 11.81 31.19 -21.65
N ALA A 183 10.54 30.93 -21.32
CA ALA A 183 10.15 30.15 -20.15
C ALA A 183 10.54 28.67 -20.30
N GLU A 184 10.52 28.14 -21.52
CA GLU A 184 10.92 26.75 -21.81
C GLU A 184 12.36 26.44 -21.35
N LYS A 185 13.26 27.40 -21.42
CA LYS A 185 14.66 27.25 -20.95
C LYS A 185 14.75 27.03 -19.44
N ARG A 186 13.70 27.35 -18.69
CA ARG A 186 13.58 27.17 -17.25
C ARG A 186 12.85 25.89 -16.84
N PHE A 187 12.29 25.14 -17.81
CA PHE A 187 11.58 23.91 -17.53
C PHE A 187 12.52 22.83 -17.01
N VAL A 188 12.16 22.25 -15.86
CA VAL A 188 12.91 21.16 -15.22
C VAL A 188 11.94 20.04 -14.79
N GLY A 189 12.44 18.81 -14.76
CA GLY A 189 11.66 17.69 -14.26
C GLY A 189 11.41 17.81 -12.75
N ALA A 190 10.16 17.63 -12.34
CA ALA A 190 9.71 17.74 -10.95
C ALA A 190 9.90 16.45 -10.12
N ALA A 191 10.56 15.42 -10.66
CA ALA A 191 10.54 14.07 -10.09
C ALA A 191 10.94 14.00 -8.60
N ALA A 192 11.99 14.69 -8.18
CA ALA A 192 12.44 14.68 -6.78
C ALA A 192 11.46 15.45 -5.85
N LEU A 193 10.92 16.57 -6.30
CA LEU A 193 9.90 17.33 -5.58
C LEU A 193 8.62 16.50 -5.39
N ILE A 194 8.14 15.86 -6.46
CA ILE A 194 6.95 15.01 -6.44
C ILE A 194 7.16 13.82 -5.50
N GLU A 195 8.33 13.19 -5.54
CA GLU A 195 8.66 12.08 -4.65
C GLU A 195 8.59 12.50 -3.19
N ASP A 196 9.26 13.59 -2.82
CA ASP A 196 9.24 14.10 -1.44
C ASP A 196 7.83 14.50 -1.00
N TYR A 197 7.04 15.10 -1.89
CA TYR A 197 5.66 15.48 -1.61
C TYR A 197 4.77 14.28 -1.36
N LEU A 198 4.82 13.26 -2.22
CA LEU A 198 3.99 12.06 -2.11
C LEU A 198 4.46 11.08 -1.03
N ASP A 199 5.75 11.09 -0.64
CA ASP A 199 6.27 10.29 0.48
C ASP A 199 6.03 10.95 1.86
N THR A 200 5.63 12.22 1.89
CA THR A 200 5.25 12.90 3.13
C THR A 200 3.84 12.51 3.55
N ARG A 201 3.70 11.93 4.76
CA ARG A 201 2.41 11.50 5.32
C ARG A 201 1.86 12.52 6.29
N LEU A 202 0.53 12.68 6.30
CA LEU A 202 -0.20 13.41 7.32
C LEU A 202 -0.55 12.49 8.49
N PRO A 203 -0.44 12.93 9.75
CA PRO A 203 -0.92 12.15 10.89
C PRO A 203 -2.40 11.74 10.76
N GLU A 204 -3.22 12.57 10.15
CA GLU A 204 -4.66 12.36 9.94
C GLU A 204 -4.97 11.27 8.92
N GLU A 205 -4.03 10.92 8.05
CA GLU A 205 -4.18 9.80 7.12
C GLU A 205 -4.08 8.45 7.83
N PHE A 206 -3.43 8.40 9.01
CA PHE A 206 -3.02 7.15 9.66
C PHE A 206 -4.19 6.21 9.98
N GLU A 207 -5.26 6.73 10.59
CA GLU A 207 -6.41 5.90 10.96
C GLU A 207 -7.13 5.34 9.72
N HIS A 208 -7.28 6.15 8.69
CA HIS A 208 -7.89 5.74 7.43
C HIS A 208 -7.04 4.69 6.70
N TYR A 209 -5.73 4.88 6.73
CA TYR A 209 -4.80 3.92 6.14
C TYR A 209 -4.77 2.59 6.94
N ALA A 210 -4.76 2.66 8.27
CA ALA A 210 -4.84 1.48 9.14
C ALA A 210 -6.12 0.68 8.89
N ALA A 211 -7.27 1.35 8.71
CA ALA A 211 -8.52 0.69 8.35
C ALA A 211 -8.45 0.03 6.96
N LEU A 212 -7.81 0.67 5.98
CA LEU A 212 -7.58 0.10 4.65
C LEU A 212 -6.72 -1.17 4.72
N VAL A 213 -5.60 -1.12 5.47
CA VAL A 213 -4.72 -2.28 5.70
C VAL A 213 -5.47 -3.41 6.41
N GLU A 214 -6.30 -3.08 7.42
CA GLU A 214 -7.13 -4.07 8.13
C GLU A 214 -8.12 -4.77 7.19
N ALA A 215 -8.81 -4.03 6.33
CA ALA A 215 -9.72 -4.61 5.36
C ALA A 215 -8.99 -5.53 4.38
N THR A 216 -7.81 -5.11 3.91
CA THR A 216 -6.96 -5.91 3.01
C THR A 216 -6.55 -7.23 3.68
N ASP A 217 -6.07 -7.18 4.94
CA ASP A 217 -5.72 -8.37 5.73
C ASP A 217 -6.91 -9.32 5.90
N ILE A 218 -8.07 -8.80 6.30
CA ILE A 218 -9.27 -9.61 6.52
C ILE A 218 -9.72 -10.28 5.22
N LEU A 219 -9.78 -9.54 4.12
CA LEU A 219 -10.17 -10.10 2.82
C LEU A 219 -9.18 -11.15 2.33
N ALA A 220 -7.87 -10.91 2.47
CA ALA A 220 -6.84 -11.87 2.10
C ALA A 220 -6.96 -13.17 2.92
N ARG A 221 -7.15 -13.09 4.25
CA ARG A 221 -7.37 -14.25 5.13
C ARG A 221 -8.61 -15.05 4.76
N ARG A 222 -9.71 -14.38 4.43
CA ARG A 222 -10.96 -15.02 4.01
C ARG A 222 -10.79 -15.69 2.65
N ALA A 223 -10.14 -15.01 1.69
CA ALA A 223 -9.84 -15.55 0.36
C ALA A 223 -8.99 -16.83 0.43
N LEU A 224 -8.03 -16.87 1.38
CA LEU A 224 -7.13 -18.00 1.62
C LEU A 224 -7.67 -18.96 2.70
N SER A 225 -8.97 -19.23 2.70
CA SER A 225 -9.63 -20.11 3.68
C SER A 225 -10.67 -21.02 3.03
N ASN A 226 -11.25 -21.96 3.81
CA ASN A 226 -12.36 -22.80 3.36
C ASN A 226 -13.67 -22.04 3.15
N GLU A 227 -13.75 -20.74 3.46
CA GLU A 227 -14.88 -19.89 3.04
C GLU A 227 -14.94 -19.78 1.51
N VAL A 228 -13.80 -19.75 0.84
CA VAL A 228 -13.67 -19.53 -0.61
C VAL A 228 -13.14 -20.76 -1.32
N ILE A 229 -12.20 -21.47 -0.72
CA ILE A 229 -11.46 -22.53 -1.37
C ILE A 229 -11.99 -23.92 -0.95
N THR A 230 -12.48 -24.66 -1.93
CA THR A 230 -12.73 -26.11 -1.88
C THR A 230 -11.67 -26.78 -2.73
N PRO A 231 -10.69 -27.53 -2.13
CA PRO A 231 -9.64 -28.20 -2.89
C PRO A 231 -10.19 -29.12 -3.98
N GLY A 232 -9.56 -29.12 -5.14
CA GLY A 232 -9.99 -29.90 -6.31
C GLY A 232 -11.18 -29.32 -7.09
N ARG A 233 -11.72 -28.15 -6.65
CA ARG A 233 -12.86 -27.48 -7.33
C ARG A 233 -12.61 -26.01 -7.59
N THR A 234 -12.17 -25.26 -6.59
CA THR A 234 -11.97 -23.80 -6.69
C THR A 234 -10.77 -23.50 -7.57
N THR A 235 -10.97 -22.65 -8.55
CA THR A 235 -9.89 -22.17 -9.42
C THR A 235 -9.28 -20.86 -8.88
N VAL A 236 -8.10 -20.52 -9.36
CA VAL A 236 -7.47 -19.22 -9.13
C VAL A 236 -8.41 -18.07 -9.55
N GLY A 237 -9.09 -18.21 -10.69
CA GLY A 237 -10.07 -17.24 -11.16
C GLY A 237 -11.26 -17.06 -10.22
N ASP A 238 -11.73 -18.12 -9.53
CA ASP A 238 -12.81 -18.02 -8.55
C ASP A 238 -12.40 -17.18 -7.33
N VAL A 239 -11.17 -17.37 -6.84
CA VAL A 239 -10.63 -16.56 -5.73
C VAL A 239 -10.52 -15.08 -6.13
N ARG A 240 -10.03 -14.78 -7.34
CA ARG A 240 -9.96 -13.40 -7.86
C ARG A 240 -11.35 -12.76 -7.93
N ARG A 241 -12.34 -13.44 -8.51
CA ARG A 241 -13.72 -12.94 -8.62
C ARG A 241 -14.35 -12.69 -7.26
N TRP A 242 -14.08 -13.56 -6.29
CA TRP A 242 -14.53 -13.36 -4.91
C TRP A 242 -13.93 -12.09 -4.31
N LEU A 243 -12.60 -11.85 -4.46
CA LEU A 243 -11.93 -10.64 -3.97
C LEU A 243 -12.50 -9.37 -4.61
N TYR A 244 -12.71 -9.37 -5.94
CA TYR A 244 -13.34 -8.24 -6.62
C TYR A 244 -14.74 -7.92 -6.06
N SER A 245 -15.58 -8.96 -5.88
CA SER A 245 -16.93 -8.77 -5.36
C SER A 245 -16.91 -8.23 -3.93
N ARG A 246 -16.09 -8.78 -3.05
CA ARG A 246 -15.98 -8.32 -1.66
C ARG A 246 -15.41 -6.91 -1.53
N SER A 247 -14.44 -6.55 -2.35
CA SER A 247 -13.90 -5.19 -2.39
C SER A 247 -14.97 -4.17 -2.82
N ALA A 248 -15.72 -4.50 -3.87
CA ALA A 248 -16.80 -3.63 -4.38
C ALA A 248 -17.91 -3.40 -3.33
N GLU A 249 -18.28 -4.41 -2.55
CA GLU A 249 -19.25 -4.30 -1.45
C GLU A 249 -18.82 -3.32 -0.36
N LEU A 250 -17.52 -3.13 -0.18
CA LEU A 250 -16.96 -2.15 0.74
C LEU A 250 -16.77 -0.76 0.12
N GLY A 251 -17.11 -0.59 -1.16
CA GLY A 251 -16.81 0.64 -1.91
C GLY A 251 -15.31 0.83 -2.20
N LEU A 252 -14.52 -0.24 -2.12
CA LEU A 252 -13.09 -0.25 -2.38
C LEU A 252 -12.77 -0.83 -3.75
N ARG A 253 -11.58 -0.49 -4.28
CA ARG A 253 -11.09 -1.03 -5.56
C ARG A 253 -9.70 -1.61 -5.39
N PRO A 254 -9.44 -2.84 -5.87
CA PRO A 254 -8.08 -3.30 -6.09
C PRO A 254 -7.36 -2.37 -7.07
N TRP A 255 -6.11 -1.99 -6.76
CA TRP A 255 -5.32 -1.14 -7.65
C TRP A 255 -4.53 -1.97 -8.69
N PHE A 256 -4.49 -3.30 -8.51
CA PHE A 256 -4.03 -4.28 -9.48
C PHE A 256 -4.89 -5.54 -9.41
N GLN A 257 -4.76 -6.43 -10.41
CA GLN A 257 -5.43 -7.71 -10.38
C GLN A 257 -4.85 -8.55 -9.23
N PRO A 258 -5.68 -9.12 -8.33
CA PRO A 258 -5.18 -10.03 -7.29
C PRO A 258 -4.30 -11.12 -7.88
N ASP A 259 -3.04 -11.20 -7.42
CA ASP A 259 -2.01 -12.07 -7.96
C ASP A 259 -1.91 -13.34 -7.12
N LEU A 260 -2.31 -14.49 -7.70
CA LEU A 260 -2.14 -15.79 -7.07
C LEU A 260 -1.05 -16.58 -7.78
N ARG A 261 -0.19 -17.20 -6.98
CA ARG A 261 0.88 -18.10 -7.45
C ARG A 261 0.75 -19.42 -6.74
N VAL A 262 0.83 -20.52 -7.50
CA VAL A 262 0.63 -21.88 -6.99
C VAL A 262 1.90 -22.68 -7.19
N GLN A 263 2.46 -23.19 -6.11
CA GLN A 263 3.60 -24.08 -6.13
C GLN A 263 3.14 -25.50 -5.77
N ARG A 264 3.60 -26.49 -6.53
CA ARG A 264 3.26 -27.92 -6.40
C ARG A 264 4.50 -28.78 -6.34
N ARG A 265 4.36 -29.93 -5.70
CA ARG A 265 5.41 -30.95 -5.71
C ARG A 265 5.66 -31.44 -7.14
N ARG A 266 6.93 -31.47 -7.57
CA ARG A 266 7.40 -32.01 -8.87
C ARG A 266 6.91 -31.25 -10.11
N THR A 267 6.30 -30.11 -9.99
CA THR A 267 6.12 -29.22 -11.13
C THR A 267 7.30 -28.27 -11.24
N ALA A 268 7.77 -28.04 -12.45
CA ALA A 268 8.72 -26.96 -12.69
C ALA A 268 8.03 -25.63 -12.39
N ASP A 269 8.62 -24.82 -11.51
CA ASP A 269 8.10 -23.48 -11.25
C ASP A 269 8.31 -22.62 -12.49
N GLU A 270 7.23 -22.17 -13.11
CA GLU A 270 7.30 -21.19 -14.17
C GLU A 270 7.80 -19.87 -13.56
N LYS A 271 8.86 -19.31 -14.13
CA LYS A 271 9.43 -18.04 -13.69
C LYS A 271 9.24 -16.97 -14.76
N THR A 272 9.01 -15.74 -14.30
CA THR A 272 9.06 -14.58 -15.17
C THR A 272 10.49 -14.29 -15.63
N ALA A 273 10.65 -13.44 -16.65
CA ALA A 273 11.97 -12.98 -17.11
C ALA A 273 12.80 -12.30 -15.99
N SER A 274 12.16 -11.78 -14.95
CA SER A 274 12.81 -11.19 -13.77
C SER A 274 13.20 -12.22 -12.69
N GLY A 275 12.90 -13.51 -12.88
CA GLY A 275 13.22 -14.58 -11.92
C GLY A 275 12.20 -14.80 -10.81
N PHE A 276 11.09 -14.05 -10.78
CA PHE A 276 10.00 -14.27 -9.85
C PHE A 276 9.13 -15.45 -10.31
N LEU A 277 8.50 -16.11 -9.34
CA LEU A 277 7.49 -17.13 -9.60
C LEU A 277 6.35 -16.53 -10.45
N ALA A 278 5.92 -17.21 -11.50
CA ALA A 278 4.89 -16.70 -12.40
C ALA A 278 3.51 -16.72 -11.75
N VAL A 279 2.68 -15.77 -12.17
CA VAL A 279 1.26 -15.69 -11.78
C VAL A 279 0.52 -16.90 -12.35
N ALA A 280 -0.29 -17.55 -11.52
CA ALA A 280 -1.07 -18.71 -11.96
C ALA A 280 -2.21 -18.28 -12.91
N LYS A 281 -2.45 -19.09 -13.95
CA LYS A 281 -3.58 -18.91 -14.87
C LYS A 281 -4.92 -19.11 -14.15
N GLU A 282 -5.95 -18.42 -14.57
CA GLU A 282 -7.27 -18.47 -13.93
C GLU A 282 -7.88 -19.87 -13.83
N ALA A 283 -7.64 -20.72 -14.85
CA ALA A 283 -8.16 -22.09 -14.89
C ALA A 283 -7.42 -23.08 -13.97
N VAL A 284 -6.33 -22.65 -13.29
CA VAL A 284 -5.61 -23.52 -12.36
C VAL A 284 -6.50 -23.82 -11.17
N VAL A 285 -6.81 -25.11 -10.98
CA VAL A 285 -7.55 -25.60 -9.82
C VAL A 285 -6.58 -25.72 -8.64
N ILE A 286 -6.99 -25.21 -7.48
CA ILE A 286 -6.24 -25.32 -6.23
C ILE A 286 -6.46 -26.70 -5.64
N GLU A 287 -5.38 -27.45 -5.43
CA GLU A 287 -5.42 -28.85 -5.04
C GLU A 287 -4.77 -29.11 -3.67
N ARG A 288 -5.07 -30.27 -3.09
CA ARG A 288 -4.44 -30.70 -1.86
C ARG A 288 -2.93 -30.83 -2.01
N GLY A 289 -2.21 -30.25 -1.07
CA GLY A 289 -0.75 -30.19 -1.07
C GLY A 289 -0.16 -28.98 -1.80
N ASP A 290 -0.99 -28.07 -2.35
CA ASP A 290 -0.51 -26.83 -2.94
C ASP A 290 -0.03 -25.85 -1.87
N LEU A 291 1.05 -25.13 -2.18
CA LEU A 291 1.47 -23.92 -1.49
C LEU A 291 1.04 -22.73 -2.35
N VAL A 292 0.12 -21.91 -1.84
CA VAL A 292 -0.49 -20.82 -2.57
C VAL A 292 -0.08 -19.49 -1.97
N HIS A 293 0.32 -18.57 -2.82
CA HIS A 293 0.59 -17.18 -2.53
C HIS A 293 -0.56 -16.30 -3.04
N LEU A 294 -0.93 -15.31 -2.29
CA LEU A 294 -1.82 -14.22 -2.70
C LEU A 294 -1.11 -12.90 -2.48
N ASP A 295 -1.12 -12.07 -3.51
CA ASP A 295 -0.73 -10.66 -3.49
C ASP A 295 -1.96 -9.81 -3.84
N PHE A 296 -2.29 -8.85 -2.96
CA PHE A 296 -3.56 -8.14 -3.01
C PHE A 296 -3.48 -6.77 -2.34
N GLY A 297 -3.85 -5.74 -3.08
CA GLY A 297 -3.87 -4.36 -2.60
C GLY A 297 -5.15 -3.63 -2.96
N LEU A 298 -5.56 -2.70 -2.08
CA LEU A 298 -6.78 -1.90 -2.20
C LEU A 298 -6.46 -0.41 -2.19
N SER A 299 -7.32 0.39 -2.81
CA SER A 299 -7.26 1.85 -2.77
C SER A 299 -8.46 2.46 -2.06
N TYR A 300 -8.18 3.50 -1.24
CA TYR A 300 -9.16 4.27 -0.50
C TYR A 300 -8.66 5.69 -0.26
N MET A 301 -9.43 6.71 -0.63
CA MET A 301 -9.12 8.14 -0.41
C MET A 301 -7.75 8.57 -0.94
N GLY A 302 -7.32 8.06 -2.11
CA GLY A 302 -5.99 8.36 -2.67
C GLY A 302 -4.83 7.63 -1.97
N LEU A 303 -5.13 6.67 -1.09
CA LEU A 303 -4.14 5.83 -0.42
C LEU A 303 -4.27 4.38 -0.92
N SER A 304 -3.16 3.65 -0.99
CA SER A 304 -3.14 2.26 -1.43
C SER A 304 -2.42 1.37 -0.43
N SER A 305 -3.02 0.22 -0.11
CA SER A 305 -2.39 -0.88 0.64
C SER A 305 -1.75 -1.88 -0.32
N ASP A 306 -0.87 -2.72 0.21
CA ASP A 306 -0.32 -3.89 -0.44
C ASP A 306 -0.07 -5.00 0.57
N TRP A 307 -0.29 -6.29 0.19
CA TRP A 307 -0.31 -7.36 1.16
C TRP A 307 -0.07 -8.73 0.54
N GLN A 308 0.98 -9.44 0.96
CA GLN A 308 1.20 -10.81 0.52
C GLN A 308 1.12 -11.80 1.66
N LYS A 309 0.41 -12.91 1.44
CA LYS A 309 0.26 -14.01 2.39
C LYS A 309 0.34 -15.36 1.71
N MET A 310 0.72 -16.35 2.51
CA MET A 310 0.91 -17.73 2.08
C MET A 310 -0.12 -18.66 2.73
N MET A 311 -0.58 -19.63 1.97
CA MET A 311 -1.52 -20.66 2.41
C MET A 311 -1.01 -22.03 1.96
N TYR A 312 -1.25 -23.05 2.78
CA TYR A 312 -1.04 -24.45 2.42
C TYR A 312 -2.36 -25.20 2.42
N VAL A 313 -2.60 -25.96 1.36
CA VAL A 313 -3.79 -26.84 1.25
C VAL A 313 -3.44 -28.20 1.84
N LEU A 314 -4.05 -28.54 2.97
CA LEU A 314 -3.77 -29.78 3.70
C LEU A 314 -4.07 -31.00 2.83
N ARG A 315 -3.18 -32.00 2.86
CA ARG A 315 -3.46 -33.34 2.36
C ARG A 315 -4.37 -34.08 3.33
N GLU A 316 -4.92 -35.19 2.90
CA GLU A 316 -5.71 -36.06 3.76
C GLU A 316 -4.86 -36.55 4.94
N GLY A 317 -5.42 -36.42 6.15
CA GLY A 317 -4.74 -36.80 7.41
C GLY A 317 -3.78 -35.76 7.98
N GLU A 318 -3.48 -34.66 7.26
CA GLU A 318 -2.62 -33.60 7.81
C GLU A 318 -3.43 -32.65 8.72
N GLY A 319 -2.89 -32.36 9.90
CA GLY A 319 -3.47 -31.38 10.86
C GLY A 319 -2.83 -30.01 10.79
N ASP A 320 -1.64 -29.88 10.18
CA ASP A 320 -0.87 -28.63 10.03
C ASP A 320 -0.02 -28.73 8.76
N ALA A 321 0.56 -27.61 8.33
CA ALA A 321 1.53 -27.58 7.25
C ALA A 321 2.77 -28.40 7.62
N PRO A 322 3.37 -29.15 6.68
CA PRO A 322 4.61 -29.88 6.91
C PRO A 322 5.74 -29.01 7.44
N GLU A 323 6.68 -29.62 8.19
CA GLU A 323 7.77 -28.93 8.88
C GLU A 323 8.63 -28.07 7.94
N GLY A 324 8.93 -28.57 6.74
CA GLY A 324 9.71 -27.82 5.75
C GLY A 324 9.08 -26.49 5.35
N PHE A 325 7.74 -26.42 5.25
CA PHE A 325 7.03 -25.17 4.93
C PHE A 325 6.99 -24.22 6.13
N ARG A 326 6.82 -24.75 7.35
CA ARG A 326 6.88 -23.93 8.57
C ARG A 326 8.26 -23.30 8.73
N ARG A 327 9.34 -24.08 8.47
CA ARG A 327 10.71 -23.57 8.46
C ARG A 327 10.93 -22.52 7.37
N ALA A 328 10.35 -22.71 6.17
CA ALA A 328 10.43 -21.74 5.09
C ALA A 328 9.80 -20.40 5.49
N LEU A 329 8.63 -20.41 6.12
CA LEU A 329 7.99 -19.19 6.64
C LEU A 329 8.82 -18.55 7.76
N ALA A 330 9.40 -19.36 8.67
CA ALA A 330 10.29 -18.84 9.71
C ALA A 330 11.53 -18.14 9.14
N ASN A 331 12.13 -18.66 8.05
CA ASN A 331 13.23 -18.00 7.33
C ASN A 331 12.80 -16.64 6.76
N THR A 332 11.59 -16.54 6.22
CA THR A 332 11.04 -15.27 5.70
C THR A 332 10.80 -14.28 6.84
N ASN A 333 10.29 -14.73 7.98
CA ASN A 333 10.11 -13.89 9.16
C ASN A 333 11.46 -13.39 9.74
N ILE A 334 12.51 -14.21 9.72
CA ILE A 334 13.89 -13.77 10.06
C ILE A 334 14.34 -12.65 9.11
N LEU A 335 14.06 -12.75 7.82
CA LEU A 335 14.40 -11.71 6.86
C LEU A 335 13.64 -10.41 7.14
N GLN A 336 12.32 -10.48 7.43
CA GLN A 336 11.54 -9.30 7.83
C GLN A 336 12.13 -8.64 9.09
N ASP A 337 12.41 -9.41 10.13
CA ASP A 337 13.01 -8.93 11.37
C ASP A 337 14.34 -8.23 11.13
N THR A 338 15.15 -8.78 10.22
CA THR A 338 16.46 -8.20 9.88
C THR A 338 16.31 -6.85 9.18
N VAL A 339 15.44 -6.72 8.19
CA VAL A 339 15.16 -5.43 7.52
C VAL A 339 14.64 -4.40 8.54
N MET A 340 13.67 -4.79 9.38
CA MET A 340 13.08 -3.90 10.38
C MET A 340 14.12 -3.42 11.41
N ARG A 341 14.96 -4.33 11.90
CA ARG A 341 16.00 -4.05 12.89
C ARG A 341 17.10 -3.14 12.35
N LEU A 342 17.48 -3.29 11.09
CA LEU A 342 18.54 -2.51 10.45
C LEU A 342 18.09 -1.13 9.97
N SER A 343 16.79 -0.89 9.89
CA SER A 343 16.23 0.38 9.41
C SER A 343 16.10 1.43 10.52
N ARG A 344 16.50 2.68 10.20
CA ARG A 344 16.27 3.86 11.05
C ARG A 344 16.00 5.07 10.17
N PRO A 345 15.26 6.09 10.65
CA PRO A 345 15.14 7.36 9.94
C PRO A 345 16.51 7.96 9.61
N GLY A 346 16.66 8.45 8.39
CA GLY A 346 17.90 9.04 7.89
C GLY A 346 18.96 8.05 7.38
N LYS A 347 18.81 6.75 7.64
CA LYS A 347 19.70 5.72 7.07
C LYS A 347 19.39 5.53 5.58
N ALA A 348 20.44 5.32 4.78
CA ALA A 348 20.26 5.04 3.36
C ALA A 348 19.61 3.66 3.16
N ALA A 349 18.58 3.59 2.31
CA ALA A 349 17.89 2.34 2.00
C ALA A 349 18.82 1.30 1.36
N ALA A 350 19.79 1.75 0.55
CA ALA A 350 20.84 0.92 -0.02
C ALA A 350 21.71 0.22 1.06
N ASP A 351 22.06 0.93 2.13
CA ASP A 351 22.85 0.35 3.22
C ASP A 351 22.04 -0.69 4.00
N VAL A 352 20.73 -0.43 4.23
CA VAL A 352 19.84 -1.43 4.84
C VAL A 352 19.77 -2.69 3.99
N PHE A 353 19.65 -2.54 2.66
CA PHE A 353 19.61 -3.69 1.75
C PHE A 353 20.92 -4.49 1.83
N ASP A 354 22.09 -3.85 1.67
CA ASP A 354 23.37 -4.51 1.66
C ASP A 354 23.65 -5.26 2.98
N GLU A 355 23.41 -4.62 4.12
CA GLU A 355 23.57 -5.24 5.45
C GLU A 355 22.60 -6.43 5.64
N THR A 356 21.34 -6.29 5.19
CA THR A 356 20.35 -7.37 5.25
C THR A 356 20.82 -8.57 4.44
N MET A 357 21.24 -8.34 3.18
CA MET A 357 21.69 -9.44 2.31
C MET A 357 22.94 -10.12 2.83
N ALA A 358 23.87 -9.36 3.42
CA ALA A 358 25.07 -9.92 4.05
C ALA A 358 24.71 -10.81 5.25
N GLU A 359 23.77 -10.39 6.10
CA GLU A 359 23.31 -11.19 7.25
C GLU A 359 22.58 -12.46 6.82
N MET A 360 21.69 -12.37 5.80
CA MET A 360 21.02 -13.56 5.27
C MET A 360 22.00 -14.57 4.68
N LYS A 361 23.01 -14.10 3.95
CA LYS A 361 24.08 -14.95 3.45
C LYS A 361 24.83 -15.66 4.57
N ALA A 362 25.17 -14.94 5.66
CA ALA A 362 25.84 -15.52 6.81
C ALA A 362 24.99 -16.59 7.53
N LYS A 363 23.67 -16.45 7.49
CA LYS A 363 22.73 -17.45 8.03
C LYS A 363 22.42 -18.60 7.05
N GLY A 364 22.96 -18.61 5.84
CA GLY A 364 22.67 -19.60 4.81
C GLY A 364 21.24 -19.51 4.24
N ILE A 365 20.58 -18.36 4.39
CA ILE A 365 19.21 -18.10 3.90
C ILE A 365 19.30 -17.44 2.52
N THR A 366 18.76 -18.09 1.50
CA THR A 366 18.59 -17.48 0.17
C THR A 366 17.43 -16.51 0.21
N ALA A 367 17.70 -15.23 0.06
CA ALA A 367 16.74 -14.15 0.27
C ALA A 367 16.66 -13.18 -0.91
N GLN A 368 15.52 -12.54 -1.07
CA GLN A 368 15.30 -11.38 -1.95
C GLN A 368 14.51 -10.32 -1.18
N VAL A 369 14.94 -9.05 -1.29
CA VAL A 369 14.23 -7.89 -0.74
C VAL A 369 13.91 -6.95 -1.90
N TYR A 370 12.64 -6.60 -2.03
CA TYR A 370 12.13 -5.71 -3.08
C TYR A 370 11.06 -4.77 -2.54
N SER A 371 11.21 -4.42 -1.26
CA SER A 371 10.33 -3.52 -0.51
C SER A 371 10.29 -2.12 -1.13
N HIS A 372 9.10 -1.55 -1.25
CA HIS A 372 8.85 -0.29 -1.92
C HIS A 372 7.95 0.65 -1.09
N PRO A 373 8.03 1.98 -1.30
CA PRO A 373 7.14 2.92 -0.64
C PRO A 373 5.67 2.65 -0.93
N LEU A 374 4.82 2.91 0.07
CA LEU A 374 3.36 2.85 0.02
C LEU A 374 2.73 4.18 0.40
N GLY A 375 1.44 4.26 0.26
CA GLY A 375 0.62 5.40 0.65
C GLY A 375 -0.13 5.97 -0.54
N ALA A 376 0.29 7.12 -1.07
CA ALA A 376 -0.37 7.77 -2.21
C ALA A 376 -0.51 6.87 -3.46
N GLN A 377 0.34 5.87 -3.58
CA GLN A 377 0.29 4.84 -4.63
C GLN A 377 0.73 3.50 -4.06
N GLY A 378 0.27 2.39 -4.62
CA GLY A 378 0.69 1.04 -4.25
C GLY A 378 2.18 0.83 -4.51
N HIS A 379 2.66 1.08 -5.72
CA HIS A 379 4.09 1.23 -6.00
C HIS A 379 4.49 2.69 -5.84
N GLY A 380 4.59 3.15 -4.60
CA GLY A 380 4.84 4.54 -4.23
C GLY A 380 6.21 5.08 -4.65
N LEU A 381 6.38 6.37 -4.42
CA LEU A 381 7.65 7.10 -4.59
C LEU A 381 8.30 7.28 -3.22
N GLY A 382 9.64 7.26 -3.19
CA GLY A 382 10.41 7.37 -1.95
C GLY A 382 11.59 6.39 -1.91
N ALA A 383 12.09 6.11 -0.71
CA ALA A 383 13.21 5.22 -0.49
C ALA A 383 12.77 3.75 -0.49
N SER A 384 13.10 2.99 -1.55
CA SER A 384 12.89 1.54 -1.62
C SER A 384 14.08 0.79 -1.04
N ILE A 385 13.81 -0.29 -0.29
CA ILE A 385 14.84 -1.23 0.16
C ILE A 385 14.86 -2.39 -0.83
N ASP A 386 15.61 -2.26 -1.91
CA ASP A 386 15.64 -3.24 -2.99
C ASP A 386 17.00 -3.29 -3.71
N PHE A 387 17.19 -4.31 -4.57
CA PHE A 387 18.41 -4.47 -5.36
C PHE A 387 18.69 -3.32 -6.35
N ARG A 388 17.64 -2.54 -6.70
CA ARG A 388 17.81 -1.37 -7.59
C ARG A 388 18.35 -0.17 -6.81
N SER A 389 17.84 0.04 -5.61
CA SER A 389 18.30 1.09 -4.70
C SER A 389 19.73 0.85 -4.21
N ALA A 390 20.17 -0.42 -4.17
CA ALA A 390 21.55 -0.80 -3.85
C ALA A 390 22.55 -0.44 -4.94
N LYS A 391 22.11 -0.17 -6.17
CA LYS A 391 22.99 0.33 -7.24
C LYS A 391 23.40 1.77 -6.92
N ARG A 392 24.70 1.94 -6.65
CA ARG A 392 25.29 3.25 -6.35
C ARG A 392 25.75 3.89 -7.65
N GLU A 393 25.02 4.89 -8.12
CA GLU A 393 25.41 5.67 -9.28
C GLU A 393 26.31 6.84 -8.84
N PRO A 394 27.43 7.10 -9.53
CA PRO A 394 28.27 8.25 -9.21
C PRO A 394 27.48 9.55 -9.24
N ASN A 395 27.66 10.39 -8.22
CA ASN A 395 27.00 11.69 -8.08
C ASN A 395 25.48 11.67 -7.86
N VAL A 396 24.85 10.50 -7.65
CA VAL A 396 23.44 10.39 -7.26
C VAL A 396 23.36 10.14 -5.76
N PRO A 397 22.77 11.05 -4.98
CA PRO A 397 22.60 10.86 -3.54
C PRO A 397 21.76 9.61 -3.24
N LEU A 398 22.19 8.83 -2.24
CA LEU A 398 21.41 7.69 -1.77
C LEU A 398 20.12 8.17 -1.10
N LYS A 399 19.03 7.53 -1.46
CA LYS A 399 17.73 7.81 -0.82
C LYS A 399 17.73 7.32 0.63
N LYS A 400 17.31 8.20 1.52
CA LYS A 400 17.25 7.95 2.96
C LYS A 400 15.82 7.65 3.39
N LEU A 401 15.67 6.73 4.32
CA LEU A 401 14.39 6.42 4.95
C LEU A 401 13.88 7.65 5.69
N ARG A 402 12.65 8.07 5.39
CA ARG A 402 12.00 9.25 5.97
C ARG A 402 11.14 8.84 7.16
N LEU A 403 11.24 9.58 8.27
CA LEU A 403 10.31 9.43 9.41
C LEU A 403 8.86 9.61 8.94
N GLY A 404 7.98 8.69 9.34
CA GLY A 404 6.57 8.70 8.97
C GLY A 404 6.24 8.04 7.62
N SER A 405 7.23 7.73 6.77
CA SER A 405 6.98 7.03 5.50
C SER A 405 6.32 5.67 5.74
N TYR A 406 5.50 5.25 4.77
CA TYR A 406 4.94 3.90 4.70
C TYR A 406 5.71 3.06 3.67
N LEU A 407 5.87 1.78 3.95
CA LEU A 407 6.59 0.83 3.09
C LEU A 407 5.81 -0.48 3.01
N ALA A 408 5.72 -1.06 1.83
CA ALA A 408 5.48 -2.48 1.65
C ALA A 408 6.77 -3.22 2.01
N LEU A 409 6.78 -3.91 3.16
CA LEU A 409 7.90 -4.75 3.57
C LEU A 409 7.82 -6.06 2.79
N GLU A 410 8.11 -5.97 1.49
CA GLU A 410 7.96 -7.01 0.49
C GLU A 410 9.28 -7.75 0.26
N LEU A 411 9.24 -9.08 0.43
CA LEU A 411 10.44 -9.92 0.39
C LEU A 411 10.09 -11.40 0.26
N ASN A 412 11.07 -12.22 -0.07
CA ASN A 412 10.92 -13.68 -0.07
C ASN A 412 12.21 -14.40 0.32
N THR A 413 12.05 -15.66 0.73
CA THR A 413 13.15 -16.61 0.87
C THR A 413 12.88 -17.85 0.03
N GLN A 414 13.97 -18.52 -0.37
CA GLN A 414 13.90 -19.85 -1.00
C GLN A 414 14.44 -20.90 -0.03
N THR A 415 13.63 -21.89 0.27
CA THR A 415 13.95 -22.93 1.24
C THR A 415 13.69 -24.31 0.62
N GLU A 416 14.63 -25.23 0.78
CA GLU A 416 14.44 -26.64 0.39
C GLU A 416 13.48 -27.32 1.36
N VAL A 417 12.47 -27.99 0.80
CA VAL A 417 11.42 -28.70 1.54
C VAL A 417 11.59 -30.19 1.39
N PRO A 418 12.03 -30.93 2.45
CA PRO A 418 12.25 -32.37 2.38
C PRO A 418 11.01 -33.16 1.97
N GLU A 419 9.82 -32.73 2.38
CA GLU A 419 8.53 -33.36 2.06
C GLU A 419 8.21 -33.32 0.56
N TRP A 420 8.87 -32.40 -0.17
CA TRP A 420 8.83 -32.32 -1.62
C TRP A 420 10.11 -32.88 -2.30
N GLY A 421 10.88 -33.68 -1.57
CA GLY A 421 12.11 -34.30 -2.10
C GLY A 421 13.24 -33.30 -2.31
N GLY A 422 13.32 -32.26 -1.49
CA GLY A 422 14.34 -31.21 -1.58
C GLY A 422 14.02 -30.10 -2.58
N GLN A 423 12.81 -30.08 -3.17
CA GLN A 423 12.38 -28.97 -4.03
C GLN A 423 12.42 -27.66 -3.25
N LYS A 424 12.98 -26.61 -3.86
CA LYS A 424 12.97 -25.26 -3.30
C LYS A 424 11.60 -24.64 -3.47
N VAL A 425 11.08 -24.07 -2.40
CA VAL A 425 9.86 -23.25 -2.43
C VAL A 425 10.21 -21.79 -2.20
N ALA A 426 9.52 -20.90 -2.89
CA ALA A 426 9.53 -19.48 -2.62
C ALA A 426 8.48 -19.16 -1.54
N MET A 427 8.93 -18.65 -0.40
CA MET A 427 8.05 -18.21 0.68
C MET A 427 8.04 -16.69 0.69
N MET A 428 6.92 -16.10 0.27
CA MET A 428 6.75 -14.67 0.08
C MET A 428 6.00 -14.06 1.27
N ALA A 429 6.34 -12.84 1.62
CA ALA A 429 5.61 -12.06 2.61
C ALA A 429 5.66 -10.58 2.25
N GLU A 430 4.57 -9.90 2.52
CA GLU A 430 4.46 -8.47 2.44
C GLU A 430 3.53 -7.95 3.52
N ASP A 431 4.02 -6.97 4.25
CA ASP A 431 3.28 -6.30 5.31
C ASP A 431 3.50 -4.79 5.21
N PRO A 432 2.43 -3.97 5.17
CA PRO A 432 2.55 -2.53 5.32
C PRO A 432 3.16 -2.16 6.66
N VAL A 433 4.19 -1.33 6.62
CA VAL A 433 4.87 -0.80 7.81
C VAL A 433 4.98 0.73 7.73
N TYR A 434 5.10 1.38 8.89
CA TYR A 434 5.38 2.81 9.01
C TYR A 434 6.63 3.06 9.84
N LEU A 435 7.41 4.07 9.44
CA LEU A 435 8.71 4.36 10.07
C LEU A 435 8.55 5.32 11.25
N THR A 436 8.88 4.83 12.44
CA THR A 436 8.96 5.62 13.67
C THR A 436 10.43 5.96 13.99
N ALA A 437 10.66 6.78 15.03
CA ALA A 437 12.01 7.07 15.51
C ALA A 437 12.79 5.78 15.88
N ASP A 438 12.08 4.75 16.36
CA ASP A 438 12.65 3.47 16.81
C ASP A 438 12.80 2.43 15.67
N GLY A 439 12.34 2.74 14.45
CA GLY A 439 12.33 1.85 13.30
C GLY A 439 10.92 1.53 12.80
N TRP A 440 10.83 0.55 11.89
CA TRP A 440 9.55 0.13 11.31
C TRP A 440 8.61 -0.49 12.34
N LYS A 441 7.34 -0.16 12.20
CA LYS A 441 6.23 -0.77 12.93
C LYS A 441 5.22 -1.33 11.94
N LEU A 442 4.71 -2.51 12.21
CA LEU A 442 3.66 -3.15 11.43
C LEU A 442 2.31 -2.48 11.69
N PHE A 443 1.51 -2.22 10.65
CA PHE A 443 0.10 -1.81 10.82
C PHE A 443 -0.77 -2.94 11.37
N ARG A 444 -0.45 -4.19 11.02
CA ARG A 444 -1.13 -5.42 11.48
C ARG A 444 -0.10 -6.48 11.86
N PRO A 445 -0.41 -7.41 12.76
CA PRO A 445 0.47 -8.54 13.01
C PRO A 445 0.79 -9.31 11.74
N ARG A 446 2.07 -9.58 11.48
CA ARG A 446 2.51 -10.37 10.34
C ARG A 446 2.04 -11.81 10.41
N GLN A 447 2.23 -12.55 9.35
CA GLN A 447 1.92 -13.96 9.27
C GLN A 447 3.00 -14.80 9.99
N GLU A 448 2.65 -15.41 11.14
CA GLU A 448 3.52 -16.32 11.90
C GLU A 448 3.26 -17.80 11.56
N LYS A 449 2.13 -18.12 10.94
CA LYS A 449 1.73 -19.48 10.54
C LYS A 449 1.10 -19.42 9.15
N LEU A 450 1.32 -20.46 8.36
CA LEU A 450 0.61 -20.60 7.09
C LEU A 450 -0.90 -20.66 7.33
N TYR A 451 -1.68 -20.00 6.48
CA TYR A 451 -3.12 -20.23 6.47
C TYR A 451 -3.38 -21.64 5.96
N LEU A 452 -4.37 -22.30 6.52
CA LEU A 452 -4.64 -23.71 6.21
C LEU A 452 -6.03 -23.86 5.58
N VAL A 453 -6.09 -24.56 4.47
CA VAL A 453 -7.32 -24.99 3.80
C VAL A 453 -7.41 -26.50 3.89
N LYS A 454 -8.58 -27.02 4.31
CA LYS A 454 -8.87 -28.45 4.53
C LYS A 454 -9.59 -29.10 3.36
#